data_309c91fd03d38d59a73c34cc4e1b6f5c
#
_entry.id   309c91fd03d38d59a73c34cc4e1b6f5c
#
_cell.length_a   1.000
_cell.length_b   1.000
_cell.length_c   1.000
_cell.angle_alpha   90.00
_cell.angle_beta   90.00
_cell.angle_gamma   90.00
#
_symmetry.space_group_name_H-M   'P 1'
#
loop_
_entity.id
_entity.type
_entity.pdbx_description
1 polymer ?
#
loop_
_entity_poly.entity_id
_entity_poly.type
_entity_poly.pdbx_seq_one_letter_code
_entity_poly.pdbx_strand_id
1 'polypeptide(L)'
;MTQPEAIRRLLQAVAHGEVTPDSALEKLKHFDFEPVEDFARIDHHRTLRTGLPEVIWGPGKTPEQIIEIIKVLRDRNPVVMATRIEPDVYTQLQRQIPELHYYTMARICALVPARLEPRYTGTIGLLSAGTADLPVAEEAAITAELSGFR
;
A
#
# COMPACT_ATOMS: atom_id res chain seq x y z
N MET A 1 27.28 0.99 5.07
CA MET A 1 27.00 0.33 3.76
C MET A 1 25.61 0.76 3.37
N THR A 2 25.46 1.41 2.25
CA THR A 2 24.15 1.90 1.77
C THR A 2 23.31 0.73 1.24
N GLN A 3 21.98 0.88 1.26
CA GLN A 3 21.04 -0.14 0.75
C GLN A 3 21.33 -0.55 -0.72
N PRO A 4 21.57 0.39 -1.67
CA PRO A 4 21.94 0.03 -3.03
C PRO A 4 23.20 -0.81 -3.15
N GLU A 5 24.20 -0.58 -2.28
CA GLU A 5 25.44 -1.38 -2.27
C GLU A 5 25.19 -2.81 -1.79
N ALA A 6 24.34 -3.00 -0.78
CA ALA A 6 23.98 -4.32 -0.27
C ALA A 6 23.19 -5.13 -1.30
N ILE A 7 22.24 -4.50 -2.00
CA ILE A 7 21.50 -5.13 -3.10
C ILE A 7 22.44 -5.49 -4.25
N ARG A 8 23.33 -4.59 -4.63
CA ARG A 8 24.32 -4.87 -5.69
C ARG A 8 25.21 -6.08 -5.35
N ARG A 9 25.69 -6.17 -4.11
CA ARG A 9 26.47 -7.35 -3.66
C ARG A 9 25.67 -8.63 -3.70
N LEU A 10 24.40 -8.59 -3.29
CA LEU A 10 23.51 -9.75 -3.35
C LEU A 10 23.31 -10.23 -4.79
N LEU A 11 23.06 -9.30 -5.73
CA LEU A 11 22.91 -9.61 -7.16
C LEU A 11 24.21 -10.18 -7.75
N GLN A 12 25.38 -9.66 -7.37
CA GLN A 12 26.68 -10.20 -7.77
C GLN A 12 26.88 -11.62 -7.25
N ALA A 13 26.53 -11.88 -5.99
CA ALA A 13 26.62 -13.23 -5.41
C ALA A 13 25.71 -14.24 -6.14
N VAL A 14 24.52 -13.79 -6.60
CA VAL A 14 23.65 -14.63 -7.46
C VAL A 14 24.30 -14.87 -8.82
N ALA A 15 24.86 -13.84 -9.46
CA ALA A 15 25.51 -13.96 -10.75
C ALA A 15 26.74 -14.89 -10.72
N HIS A 16 27.46 -14.96 -9.59
CA HIS A 16 28.60 -15.86 -9.37
C HIS A 16 28.18 -17.27 -8.91
N GLY A 17 26.88 -17.54 -8.70
CA GLY A 17 26.40 -18.84 -8.22
C GLY A 17 26.64 -19.10 -6.72
N GLU A 18 27.07 -18.09 -5.97
CA GLU A 18 27.32 -18.18 -4.51
C GLU A 18 26.02 -18.20 -3.71
N VAL A 19 24.96 -17.61 -4.26
CA VAL A 19 23.61 -17.52 -3.66
C VAL A 19 22.59 -17.90 -4.72
N THR A 20 21.65 -18.79 -4.38
CA THR A 20 20.56 -19.12 -5.31
C THR A 20 19.57 -17.96 -5.45
N PRO A 21 18.86 -17.82 -6.59
CA PRO A 21 17.82 -16.81 -6.76
C PRO A 21 16.77 -16.82 -5.64
N ASP A 22 16.34 -18.01 -5.20
CA ASP A 22 15.34 -18.14 -4.11
C ASP A 22 15.91 -17.64 -2.77
N SER A 23 17.16 -17.98 -2.46
CA SER A 23 17.82 -17.48 -1.25
C SER A 23 18.05 -15.96 -1.30
N ALA A 24 18.32 -15.41 -2.49
CA ALA A 24 18.42 -13.97 -2.67
C ALA A 24 17.07 -13.27 -2.48
N LEU A 25 15.98 -13.87 -2.99
CA LEU A 25 14.62 -13.36 -2.81
C LEU A 25 14.24 -13.33 -1.32
N GLU A 26 14.55 -14.39 -0.57
CA GLU A 26 14.31 -14.41 0.89
C GLU A 26 15.09 -13.30 1.62
N LYS A 27 16.35 -13.08 1.24
CA LYS A 27 17.14 -11.97 1.80
C LYS A 27 16.54 -10.61 1.46
N LEU A 28 16.05 -10.41 0.22
CA LEU A 28 15.41 -9.15 -0.20
C LEU A 28 14.11 -8.86 0.56
N LYS A 29 13.38 -9.85 1.03
CA LYS A 29 12.19 -9.65 1.87
C LYS A 29 12.48 -8.91 3.19
N HIS A 30 13.70 -8.94 3.65
CA HIS A 30 14.14 -8.29 4.88
C HIS A 30 14.87 -6.96 4.65
N PHE A 31 14.95 -6.49 3.38
CA PHE A 31 15.56 -5.22 3.05
C PHE A 31 14.59 -4.05 3.25
N ASP A 32 15.01 -3.20 4.08
CA ASP A 32 14.69 -1.88 4.60
C ASP A 32 13.39 -1.13 4.24
N PHE A 33 12.93 -0.44 5.30
CA PHE A 33 11.93 0.61 5.29
C PHE A 33 12.50 1.92 4.78
N GLU A 34 11.75 2.65 3.94
CA GLU A 34 12.07 4.02 3.57
C GLU A 34 11.50 4.97 4.65
N PRO A 35 12.34 5.75 5.34
CA PRO A 35 11.83 6.73 6.29
C PRO A 35 11.13 7.87 5.54
N VAL A 36 9.96 8.26 6.04
CA VAL A 36 9.27 9.48 5.65
C VAL A 36 9.40 10.44 6.81
N GLU A 37 10.34 11.37 6.70
CA GLU A 37 10.75 12.24 7.80
C GLU A 37 10.99 11.43 9.09
N ASP A 38 10.51 11.94 10.25
CA ASP A 38 10.68 11.29 11.56
C ASP A 38 9.44 10.49 12.01
N PHE A 39 8.35 10.44 11.21
CA PHE A 39 7.05 9.94 11.66
C PHE A 39 6.58 8.65 11.00
N ALA A 40 7.15 8.23 9.87
CA ALA A 40 6.75 6.99 9.21
C ALA A 40 7.93 6.24 8.60
N ARG A 41 7.74 4.92 8.46
CA ARG A 41 8.65 4.02 7.72
C ARG A 41 7.82 3.20 6.76
N ILE A 42 8.11 3.33 5.47
CA ILE A 42 7.38 2.64 4.41
C ILE A 42 8.08 1.34 4.07
N ASP A 43 7.32 0.25 4.08
CA ASP A 43 7.76 -1.07 3.67
C ASP A 43 7.51 -1.29 2.17
N HIS A 44 8.43 -0.85 1.33
CA HIS A 44 8.32 -1.06 -0.12
C HIS A 44 8.39 -2.53 -0.54
N HIS A 45 8.89 -3.40 0.31
CA HIS A 45 9.00 -4.83 0.04
C HIS A 45 7.80 -5.64 0.54
N ARG A 46 6.80 -4.96 1.15
CA ARG A 46 5.59 -5.63 1.64
C ARG A 46 4.91 -6.45 0.55
N THR A 47 4.79 -5.91 -0.66
CA THR A 47 4.20 -6.63 -1.81
C THR A 47 4.95 -7.92 -2.15
N LEU A 48 6.29 -7.92 -2.06
CA LEU A 48 7.10 -9.13 -2.29
C LEU A 48 6.91 -10.17 -1.19
N ARG A 49 6.63 -9.74 0.03
CA ARG A 49 6.50 -10.62 1.19
C ARG A 49 5.08 -11.13 1.40
N THR A 50 4.08 -10.27 1.19
CA THR A 50 2.67 -10.57 1.50
C THR A 50 1.76 -10.66 0.27
N GLY A 51 2.25 -10.26 -0.90
CA GLY A 51 1.44 -10.09 -2.11
C GLY A 51 0.58 -8.82 -2.14
N LEU A 52 0.47 -8.11 -1.01
CA LEU A 52 -0.39 -6.93 -0.87
C LEU A 52 0.45 -5.65 -0.69
N PRO A 53 0.01 -4.52 -1.27
CA PRO A 53 0.71 -3.24 -1.13
C PRO A 53 0.63 -2.70 0.31
N GLU A 54 1.48 -1.72 0.62
CA GLU A 54 1.39 -0.96 1.86
C GLU A 54 0.09 -0.16 1.89
N VAL A 55 -0.54 -0.11 3.07
CA VAL A 55 -1.80 0.61 3.31
C VAL A 55 -1.58 1.64 4.40
N ILE A 56 -1.99 2.89 4.14
CA ILE A 56 -1.87 3.97 5.11
C ILE A 56 -3.00 3.85 6.12
N TRP A 57 -2.66 3.68 7.38
CA TRP A 57 -3.60 3.78 8.48
C TRP A 57 -3.79 5.24 8.87
N GLY A 58 -4.99 5.81 8.61
CA GLY A 58 -5.28 7.22 8.81
C GLY A 58 -5.30 7.68 10.28
N PRO A 59 -5.93 6.93 11.21
CA PRO A 59 -6.05 7.37 12.59
C PRO A 59 -4.71 7.71 13.24
N GLY A 60 -4.67 8.87 13.91
CA GLY A 60 -3.46 9.35 14.59
C GLY A 60 -2.43 10.04 13.69
N LYS A 61 -2.71 10.17 12.38
CA LYS A 61 -1.89 10.95 11.45
C LYS A 61 -2.54 12.29 11.11
N THR A 62 -1.72 13.32 10.91
CA THR A 62 -2.21 14.59 10.36
C THR A 62 -2.40 14.48 8.85
N PRO A 63 -3.23 15.36 8.24
CA PRO A 63 -3.38 15.40 6.79
C PRO A 63 -2.04 15.55 6.05
N GLU A 64 -1.13 16.37 6.56
CA GLU A 64 0.20 16.59 5.98
C GLU A 64 1.04 15.30 5.99
N GLN A 65 1.01 14.55 7.09
CA GLN A 65 1.69 13.27 7.20
C GLN A 65 1.15 12.25 6.20
N ILE A 66 -0.17 12.20 6.02
CA ILE A 66 -0.80 11.30 5.05
C ILE A 66 -0.39 11.68 3.62
N ILE A 67 -0.35 12.99 3.30
CA ILE A 67 0.06 13.51 1.99
C ILE A 67 1.50 13.08 1.68
N GLU A 68 2.43 13.27 2.61
CA GLU A 68 3.83 12.90 2.39
C GLU A 68 4.00 11.39 2.19
N ILE A 69 3.28 10.55 2.95
CA ILE A 69 3.28 9.11 2.74
C ILE A 69 2.71 8.75 1.36
N ILE A 70 1.60 9.36 0.95
CA ILE A 70 1.01 9.13 -0.39
C ILE A 70 2.01 9.49 -1.49
N LYS A 71 2.71 10.62 -1.38
CA LYS A 71 3.72 11.06 -2.36
C LYS A 71 4.83 10.03 -2.53
N VAL A 72 5.36 9.49 -1.43
CA VAL A 72 6.42 8.47 -1.48
C VAL A 72 5.90 7.14 -2.05
N LEU A 73 4.68 6.74 -1.68
CA LEU A 73 4.11 5.48 -2.16
C LEU A 73 3.73 5.51 -3.64
N ARG A 74 3.23 6.65 -4.15
CA ARG A 74 2.73 6.77 -5.54
C ARG A 74 3.79 6.54 -6.60
N ASP A 75 5.06 6.81 -6.28
CA ASP A 75 6.16 6.65 -7.24
C ASP A 75 6.49 5.19 -7.53
N ARG A 76 6.04 4.26 -6.67
CA ARG A 76 6.38 2.84 -6.75
C ARG A 76 5.16 1.91 -6.79
N ASN A 77 3.97 2.42 -6.48
CA ASN A 77 2.76 1.61 -6.40
C ASN A 77 1.69 2.16 -7.35
N PRO A 78 1.10 1.31 -8.20
CA PRO A 78 0.02 1.74 -9.09
C PRO A 78 -1.26 2.09 -8.32
N VAL A 79 -1.45 1.52 -7.15
CA VAL A 79 -2.54 1.82 -6.22
C VAL A 79 -1.95 2.23 -4.88
N VAL A 80 -2.40 3.36 -4.35
CA VAL A 80 -2.09 3.80 -2.99
C VAL A 80 -3.40 4.04 -2.28
N MET A 81 -3.61 3.45 -1.12
CA MET A 81 -4.82 3.65 -0.32
C MET A 81 -4.52 4.02 1.11
N ALA A 82 -5.38 4.87 1.66
CA ALA A 82 -5.42 5.20 3.08
C ALA A 82 -6.81 4.88 3.62
N THR A 83 -6.85 4.17 4.75
CA THR A 83 -8.10 3.72 5.39
C THR A 83 -8.44 4.57 6.59
N ARG A 84 -9.74 4.55 6.94
CA ARG A 84 -10.31 5.29 8.08
C ARG A 84 -10.04 6.77 8.02
N ILE A 85 -10.20 7.32 6.84
CA ILE A 85 -10.09 8.75 6.57
C ILE A 85 -11.45 9.40 6.79
N GLU A 86 -11.50 10.39 7.67
CA GLU A 86 -12.72 11.16 7.90
C GLU A 86 -12.93 12.17 6.74
N PRO A 87 -14.19 12.55 6.45
CA PRO A 87 -14.52 13.42 5.31
C PRO A 87 -13.81 14.78 5.30
N ASP A 88 -13.60 15.35 6.48
CA ASP A 88 -12.88 16.63 6.66
C ASP A 88 -11.40 16.50 6.38
N VAL A 89 -10.78 15.37 6.78
CA VAL A 89 -9.41 15.03 6.44
C VAL A 89 -9.29 14.83 4.93
N TYR A 90 -10.18 14.03 4.31
CA TYR A 90 -10.17 13.86 2.86
C TYR A 90 -10.25 15.20 2.11
N THR A 91 -11.07 16.12 2.54
CA THR A 91 -11.19 17.45 1.91
C THR A 91 -9.86 18.20 1.89
N GLN A 92 -9.03 18.02 2.92
CA GLN A 92 -7.70 18.61 2.99
C GLN A 92 -6.72 17.89 2.07
N LEU A 93 -6.76 16.54 2.05
CA LEU A 93 -5.92 15.73 1.15
C LEU A 93 -6.20 16.05 -0.32
N GLN A 94 -7.47 16.15 -0.72
CA GLN A 94 -7.88 16.39 -2.10
C GLN A 94 -7.42 17.75 -2.65
N ARG A 95 -7.26 18.76 -1.79
CA ARG A 95 -6.72 20.06 -2.21
C ARG A 95 -5.28 19.97 -2.71
N GLN A 96 -4.50 19.04 -2.18
CA GLN A 96 -3.10 18.84 -2.56
C GLN A 96 -2.91 17.70 -3.57
N ILE A 97 -3.84 16.74 -3.58
CA ILE A 97 -3.84 15.57 -4.47
C ILE A 97 -5.23 15.47 -5.11
N PRO A 98 -5.53 16.30 -6.14
CA PRO A 98 -6.87 16.36 -6.74
C PRO A 98 -7.36 15.05 -7.34
N GLU A 99 -6.46 14.18 -7.77
CA GLU A 99 -6.75 12.85 -8.33
C GLU A 99 -7.13 11.79 -7.29
N LEU A 100 -7.10 12.14 -6.01
CA LEU A 100 -7.46 11.23 -4.92
C LEU A 100 -8.95 10.94 -4.94
N HIS A 101 -9.33 9.68 -5.03
CA HIS A 101 -10.71 9.21 -4.98
C HIS A 101 -11.13 8.88 -3.55
N TYR A 102 -12.40 9.15 -3.19
CA TYR A 102 -12.93 8.87 -1.85
C TYR A 102 -14.14 7.94 -1.88
N TYR A 103 -14.02 6.83 -1.19
CA TYR A 103 -15.07 5.85 -0.94
C TYR A 103 -15.72 6.17 0.42
N THR A 104 -16.78 6.94 0.37
CA THR A 104 -17.37 7.60 1.55
C THR A 104 -17.76 6.61 2.65
N MET A 105 -18.45 5.51 2.30
CA MET A 105 -18.92 4.54 3.29
C MET A 105 -17.76 3.74 3.89
N ALA A 106 -16.80 3.36 3.07
CA ALA A 106 -15.57 2.66 3.48
C ALA A 106 -14.59 3.56 4.24
N ARG A 107 -14.73 4.88 4.13
CA ARG A 107 -13.77 5.87 4.61
C ARG A 107 -12.35 5.61 4.10
N ILE A 108 -12.26 5.20 2.84
CA ILE A 108 -10.99 4.97 2.14
C ILE A 108 -10.78 6.10 1.14
N CYS A 109 -9.60 6.67 1.11
CA CYS A 109 -9.16 7.45 -0.04
C CYS A 109 -8.04 6.71 -0.77
N ALA A 110 -8.05 6.79 -2.11
CA ALA A 110 -7.09 6.05 -2.92
C ALA A 110 -6.69 6.80 -4.20
N LEU A 111 -5.42 6.63 -4.59
CA LEU A 111 -4.97 6.84 -5.96
C LEU A 111 -5.14 5.52 -6.70
N VAL A 112 -5.89 5.56 -7.79
CA VAL A 112 -6.21 4.37 -8.57
C VAL A 112 -5.91 4.66 -10.04
N PRO A 113 -5.26 3.75 -10.79
CA PRO A 113 -5.05 3.91 -12.22
C PRO A 113 -6.39 3.91 -12.97
N ALA A 114 -6.43 4.51 -14.15
CA ALA A 114 -7.65 4.56 -14.98
C ALA A 114 -8.23 3.17 -15.29
N ARG A 115 -7.40 2.14 -15.27
CA ARG A 115 -7.79 0.73 -15.39
C ARG A 115 -7.06 -0.10 -14.34
N LEU A 116 -7.82 -0.69 -13.43
CA LEU A 116 -7.33 -1.64 -12.44
C LEU A 116 -7.59 -3.06 -12.95
N GLU A 117 -6.51 -3.79 -13.24
CA GLU A 117 -6.59 -5.18 -13.67
C GLU A 117 -6.63 -6.10 -12.44
N PRO A 118 -7.54 -7.08 -12.42
CA PRO A 118 -7.53 -8.11 -11.38
C PRO A 118 -6.21 -8.88 -11.38
N ARG A 119 -5.64 -9.05 -10.20
CA ARG A 119 -4.38 -9.79 -10.00
C ARG A 119 -4.62 -11.23 -9.59
N TYR A 120 -5.76 -11.48 -8.96
CA TYR A 120 -6.10 -12.78 -8.39
C TYR A 120 -7.32 -13.37 -9.07
N THR A 121 -7.33 -14.70 -9.19
CA THR A 121 -8.49 -15.46 -9.68
C THR A 121 -9.41 -15.81 -8.52
N GLY A 122 -10.70 -15.90 -8.79
CA GLY A 122 -11.72 -16.18 -7.79
C GLY A 122 -12.47 -14.93 -7.34
N THR A 123 -13.44 -15.13 -6.47
CA THR A 123 -14.33 -14.09 -5.94
C THR A 123 -14.32 -14.14 -4.42
N ILE A 124 -14.24 -12.98 -3.79
CA ILE A 124 -14.38 -12.82 -2.34
C ILE A 124 -15.83 -12.43 -2.06
N GLY A 125 -16.54 -13.27 -1.31
CA GLY A 125 -17.88 -12.95 -0.81
C GLY A 125 -17.79 -12.34 0.59
N LEU A 126 -18.38 -11.15 0.77
CA LEU A 126 -18.47 -10.47 2.07
C LEU A 126 -19.90 -10.55 2.57
N LEU A 127 -20.06 -10.98 3.82
CA LEU A 127 -21.37 -11.12 4.46
C LEU A 127 -21.42 -10.21 5.68
N SER A 128 -22.48 -9.41 5.77
CA SER A 128 -22.78 -8.59 6.94
C SER A 128 -24.28 -8.62 7.24
N ALA A 129 -24.67 -8.44 8.49
CA ALA A 129 -26.07 -8.59 8.90
C ALA A 129 -26.72 -7.32 9.44
N GLY A 130 -25.97 -6.34 9.85
CA GLY A 130 -26.48 -5.12 10.46
C GLY A 130 -26.08 -3.86 9.70
N THR A 131 -26.91 -2.83 9.75
CA THR A 131 -26.59 -1.52 9.13
C THR A 131 -25.34 -0.87 9.74
N ALA A 132 -25.06 -1.16 11.02
CA ALA A 132 -23.86 -0.70 11.71
C ALA A 132 -22.58 -1.35 11.16
N ASP A 133 -22.67 -2.54 10.57
CA ASP A 133 -21.56 -3.31 10.03
C ASP A 133 -21.22 -2.92 8.58
N LEU A 134 -22.15 -2.23 7.89
CA LEU A 134 -21.97 -1.83 6.49
C LEU A 134 -20.67 -1.06 6.22
N PRO A 135 -20.26 -0.08 7.03
CA PRO A 135 -19.00 0.62 6.79
C PRO A 135 -17.77 -0.31 6.86
N VAL A 136 -17.79 -1.31 7.75
CA VAL A 136 -16.69 -2.28 7.89
C VAL A 136 -16.70 -3.27 6.73
N ALA A 137 -17.87 -3.73 6.30
CA ALA A 137 -18.02 -4.59 5.13
C ALA A 137 -17.56 -3.86 3.86
N GLU A 138 -17.90 -2.60 3.71
CA GLU A 138 -17.49 -1.76 2.58
C GLU A 138 -15.99 -1.47 2.60
N GLU A 139 -15.41 -1.20 3.79
CA GLU A 139 -13.95 -1.06 3.95
C GLU A 139 -13.24 -2.34 3.48
N ALA A 140 -13.74 -3.50 3.84
CA ALA A 140 -13.19 -4.78 3.42
C ALA A 140 -13.35 -5.02 1.90
N ALA A 141 -14.53 -4.69 1.33
CA ALA A 141 -14.81 -4.84 -0.11
C ALA A 141 -13.87 -3.97 -0.95
N ILE A 142 -13.80 -2.69 -0.65
CA ILE A 142 -12.94 -1.74 -1.37
C ILE A 142 -11.46 -2.11 -1.20
N THR A 143 -11.05 -2.53 -0.01
CA THR A 143 -9.67 -3.00 0.22
C THR A 143 -9.33 -4.21 -0.64
N ALA A 144 -10.25 -5.19 -0.74
CA ALA A 144 -10.06 -6.36 -1.58
C ALA A 144 -9.99 -5.98 -3.07
N GLU A 145 -10.91 -5.15 -3.55
CA GLU A 145 -10.94 -4.66 -4.94
C GLU A 145 -9.65 -3.93 -5.30
N LEU A 146 -9.24 -2.94 -4.49
CA LEU A 146 -8.02 -2.16 -4.71
C LEU A 146 -6.74 -3.00 -4.59
N SER A 147 -6.80 -4.14 -3.91
CA SER A 147 -5.72 -5.13 -3.84
C SER A 147 -5.68 -6.10 -5.04
N GLY A 148 -6.68 -6.04 -5.95
CA GLY A 148 -6.74 -6.81 -7.17
C GLY A 148 -7.57 -8.09 -7.09
N PHE A 149 -8.44 -8.22 -6.09
CA PHE A 149 -9.48 -9.25 -6.02
C PHE A 149 -10.78 -8.81 -6.72
N ARG A 150 -11.67 -9.76 -6.95
CA ARG A 150 -13.02 -9.54 -7.46
C ARG A 150 -14.07 -9.96 -6.43
#